data_2e9c3d765ed0ad1bdb06862acfea02c1
#
_entry.id   2e9c3d765ed0ad1bdb06862acfea02c1
#
_cell.length_a   1.000
_cell.length_b   1.000
_cell.length_c   1.000
_cell.angle_alpha   90.00
_cell.angle_beta   90.00
_cell.angle_gamma   90.00
#
_symmetry.space_group_name_H-M   'P 1'
#
loop_
_entity.id
_entity.type
_entity.pdbx_description
1 polymer ?
#
loop_
_entity_poly.entity_id
_entity_poly.type
_entity_poly.pdbx_seq_one_letter_code
_entity_poly.pdbx_strand_id
1 'polypeptide(L)'
;MESIWQGGLPIRMSVLLSILLYSFGVVAAVAALALIRPIPRLGLRTRRRALVAWLLAIACGVGTLIWPTHETRVASPVSRLDHIVPIYQFSEVHETTIEASPERIYRGICTVTVNEIALLRTLTLIRRFGRPGPDSVLNPPGDKPFCEVALSSGFYLLADEPPSELVLGTFVAAPKAARANPPPQITAATFMAIHSPGFAIAVMNFRLRSIGSARTRLTTETRVFATDATIRRRFAAYWRVIYPGSSIIRMMWLRAIKRSAELPAVAD
;
A
#
# COMPACT_ATOMS: atom_id res chain seq x y z
N MET A 1 -0.41 24.53 14.80
CA MET A 1 0.08 24.31 13.42
C MET A 1 1.27 23.34 13.38
N GLU A 2 1.45 22.48 14.37
CA GLU A 2 2.65 21.62 14.54
C GLU A 2 2.40 20.12 14.72
N SER A 3 1.19 19.59 14.49
CA SER A 3 0.89 18.18 14.78
C SER A 3 0.90 17.21 13.56
N ILE A 4 1.30 17.68 12.38
CA ILE A 4 1.20 16.92 11.12
C ILE A 4 2.41 16.00 10.86
N TRP A 5 3.48 16.08 11.65
CA TRP A 5 4.77 15.45 11.33
C TRP A 5 5.19 14.24 12.17
N GLN A 6 4.36 13.72 13.06
CA GLN A 6 4.74 12.55 13.89
C GLN A 6 4.74 11.19 13.13
N GLY A 7 4.12 11.11 11.95
CA GLY A 7 4.15 9.90 11.10
C GLY A 7 5.33 9.77 10.14
N GLY A 8 6.23 10.76 10.07
CA GLY A 8 7.22 10.85 8.99
C GLY A 8 8.35 9.81 9.00
N LEU A 9 8.78 9.31 10.14
CA LEU A 9 9.90 8.39 10.26
C LEU A 9 9.64 6.98 9.65
N PRO A 10 8.52 6.29 9.95
CA PRO A 10 8.28 4.95 9.41
C PRO A 10 8.04 4.95 7.90
N ILE A 11 7.40 5.99 7.35
CA ILE A 11 7.18 6.13 5.90
C ILE A 11 8.52 6.35 5.19
N ARG A 12 9.36 7.25 5.68
CA ARG A 12 10.70 7.51 5.13
C ARG A 12 11.57 6.26 5.16
N MET A 13 11.50 5.46 6.23
CA MET A 13 12.24 4.21 6.36
C MET A 13 11.77 3.16 5.35
N SER A 14 10.47 2.99 5.14
CA SER A 14 9.92 2.07 4.13
C SER A 14 10.38 2.44 2.72
N VAL A 15 10.34 3.72 2.36
CA VAL A 15 10.84 4.23 1.08
C VAL A 15 12.34 3.93 0.93
N LEU A 16 13.14 4.29 1.93
CA LEU A 16 14.59 4.10 1.91
C LEU A 16 14.95 2.61 1.74
N LEU A 17 14.36 1.72 2.54
CA LEU A 17 14.62 0.30 2.46
C LEU A 17 14.21 -0.30 1.11
N SER A 18 13.09 0.17 0.51
CA SER A 18 12.70 -0.25 -0.84
C SER A 18 13.70 0.22 -1.89
N ILE A 19 14.13 1.48 -1.84
CA ILE A 19 15.15 2.02 -2.76
C ILE A 19 16.45 1.21 -2.64
N LEU A 20 16.94 0.98 -1.43
CA LEU A 20 18.15 0.19 -1.18
C LEU A 20 18.00 -1.24 -1.73
N LEU A 21 16.88 -1.91 -1.47
CA LEU A 21 16.62 -3.26 -1.97
C LEU A 21 16.70 -3.33 -3.50
N TYR A 22 16.03 -2.42 -4.20
CA TYR A 22 16.05 -2.37 -5.66
C TYR A 22 17.43 -1.99 -6.21
N SER A 23 18.15 -1.06 -5.55
CA SER A 23 19.51 -0.69 -5.92
C SER A 23 20.47 -1.88 -5.80
N PHE A 24 20.42 -2.62 -4.70
CA PHE A 24 21.21 -3.83 -4.55
C PHE A 24 20.82 -4.93 -5.54
N GLY A 25 19.53 -5.05 -5.88
CA GLY A 25 19.05 -5.93 -6.93
C GLY A 25 19.67 -5.62 -8.30
N VAL A 26 19.72 -4.33 -8.68
CA VAL A 26 20.37 -3.88 -9.91
C VAL A 26 21.86 -4.16 -9.90
N VAL A 27 22.54 -3.85 -8.79
CA VAL A 27 23.99 -4.12 -8.66
C VAL A 27 24.26 -5.62 -8.75
N ALA A 28 23.44 -6.46 -8.11
CA ALA A 28 23.57 -7.91 -8.18
C ALA A 28 23.37 -8.43 -9.61
N ALA A 29 22.37 -7.92 -10.35
CA ALA A 29 22.11 -8.28 -11.73
C ALA A 29 23.30 -7.89 -12.66
N VAL A 30 23.82 -6.66 -12.52
CA VAL A 30 25.00 -6.20 -13.28
C VAL A 30 26.24 -7.02 -12.96
N ALA A 31 26.47 -7.31 -11.68
CA ALA A 31 27.60 -8.14 -11.26
C ALA A 31 27.47 -9.58 -11.77
N ALA A 32 26.27 -10.17 -11.78
CA ALA A 32 26.00 -11.48 -12.38
C ALA A 32 26.31 -11.51 -13.89
N LEU A 33 25.92 -10.48 -14.62
CA LEU A 33 26.28 -10.33 -16.04
C LEU A 33 27.79 -10.22 -16.23
N ALA A 34 28.50 -9.52 -15.33
CA ALA A 34 29.95 -9.38 -15.37
C ALA A 34 30.71 -10.68 -15.06
N LEU A 35 30.08 -11.67 -14.43
CA LEU A 35 30.62 -13.03 -14.29
C LEU A 35 30.72 -13.75 -15.63
N ILE A 36 29.75 -13.50 -16.51
CA ILE A 36 29.75 -14.05 -17.88
C ILE A 36 30.71 -13.26 -18.76
N ARG A 37 30.54 -11.93 -18.80
CA ARG A 37 31.35 -11.02 -19.59
C ARG A 37 31.84 -9.85 -18.72
N PRO A 38 33.16 -9.79 -18.39
CA PRO A 38 33.71 -8.70 -17.60
C PRO A 38 33.38 -7.32 -18.15
N ILE A 39 33.03 -6.37 -17.27
CA ILE A 39 32.65 -5.01 -17.63
C ILE A 39 33.68 -4.03 -17.04
N PRO A 40 34.79 -3.75 -17.76
CA PRO A 40 35.88 -2.92 -17.26
C PRO A 40 35.46 -1.50 -16.88
N ARG A 41 34.49 -0.92 -17.61
CA ARG A 41 33.97 0.44 -17.37
C ARG A 41 33.31 0.63 -16.00
N LEU A 42 32.80 -0.46 -15.41
CA LEU A 42 32.23 -0.46 -14.06
C LEU A 42 33.18 -0.97 -12.97
N GLY A 43 34.49 -1.09 -13.29
CA GLY A 43 35.48 -1.64 -12.35
C GLY A 43 35.44 -3.16 -12.21
N LEU A 44 34.50 -3.86 -12.88
CA LEU A 44 34.32 -5.32 -12.84
C LEU A 44 35.21 -5.99 -13.94
N ARG A 45 36.52 -5.74 -13.85
CA ARG A 45 37.51 -6.19 -14.83
C ARG A 45 37.79 -7.68 -14.80
N THR A 46 37.54 -8.33 -13.67
CA THR A 46 37.79 -9.77 -13.46
C THR A 46 36.57 -10.45 -12.87
N ARG A 47 36.38 -11.75 -13.19
CA ARG A 47 35.31 -12.58 -12.59
C ARG A 47 35.35 -12.58 -11.07
N ARG A 48 36.54 -12.55 -10.47
CA ARG A 48 36.69 -12.49 -9.00
C ARG A 48 36.07 -11.21 -8.43
N ARG A 49 36.31 -10.04 -9.03
CA ARG A 49 35.74 -8.76 -8.60
C ARG A 49 34.20 -8.78 -8.80
N ALA A 50 33.73 -9.32 -9.92
CA ALA A 50 32.30 -9.47 -10.17
C ALA A 50 31.64 -10.39 -9.12
N LEU A 51 32.27 -11.51 -8.76
CA LEU A 51 31.77 -12.40 -7.72
C LEU A 51 31.67 -11.71 -6.36
N VAL A 52 32.72 -11.00 -5.96
CA VAL A 52 32.71 -10.25 -4.69
C VAL A 52 31.61 -9.20 -4.68
N ALA A 53 31.48 -8.42 -5.76
CA ALA A 53 30.40 -7.41 -5.89
C ALA A 53 29.01 -8.06 -5.84
N TRP A 54 28.82 -9.20 -6.49
CA TRP A 54 27.56 -9.96 -6.47
C TRP A 54 27.22 -10.44 -5.06
N LEU A 55 28.17 -11.07 -4.37
CA LEU A 55 27.98 -11.55 -3.00
C LEU A 55 27.65 -10.41 -2.02
N LEU A 56 28.38 -9.29 -2.12
CA LEU A 56 28.11 -8.11 -1.29
C LEU A 56 26.72 -7.52 -1.57
N ALA A 57 26.32 -7.40 -2.83
CA ALA A 57 25.01 -6.89 -3.19
C ALA A 57 23.88 -7.81 -2.68
N ILE A 58 24.04 -9.12 -2.78
CA ILE A 58 23.10 -10.09 -2.21
C ILE A 58 23.04 -9.97 -0.68
N ALA A 59 24.19 -9.92 0.00
CA ALA A 59 24.23 -9.79 1.46
C ALA A 59 23.56 -8.50 1.95
N CYS A 60 23.82 -7.37 1.29
CA CYS A 60 23.17 -6.10 1.58
C CYS A 60 21.66 -6.14 1.27
N GLY A 61 21.26 -6.75 0.16
CA GLY A 61 19.84 -6.95 -0.19
C GLY A 61 19.10 -7.80 0.84
N VAL A 62 19.69 -8.91 1.29
CA VAL A 62 19.15 -9.73 2.39
C VAL A 62 19.08 -8.92 3.68
N GLY A 63 20.12 -8.15 4.01
CA GLY A 63 20.13 -7.25 5.17
C GLY A 63 18.97 -6.28 5.15
N THR A 64 18.64 -5.68 3.98
CA THR A 64 17.47 -4.80 3.85
C THR A 64 16.16 -5.56 4.02
N LEU A 65 16.04 -6.80 3.52
CA LEU A 65 14.82 -7.62 3.66
C LEU A 65 14.54 -8.02 5.11
N ILE A 66 15.56 -8.26 5.92
CA ILE A 66 15.43 -8.67 7.32
C ILE A 66 15.53 -7.51 8.32
N TRP A 67 15.71 -6.27 7.84
CA TRP A 67 15.81 -5.09 8.71
C TRP A 67 14.61 -5.01 9.66
N PRO A 68 14.84 -4.75 10.96
CA PRO A 68 13.75 -4.71 11.93
C PRO A 68 12.71 -3.62 11.62
N THR A 69 11.46 -3.91 11.95
CA THR A 69 10.37 -2.94 11.88
C THR A 69 10.01 -2.48 13.27
N HIS A 70 9.73 -1.19 13.42
CA HIS A 70 9.30 -0.59 14.67
C HIS A 70 7.77 -0.51 14.71
N GLU A 71 7.22 -0.64 15.91
CA GLU A 71 5.82 -0.42 16.17
C GLU A 71 5.58 1.08 16.37
N THR A 72 4.55 1.59 15.72
CA THR A 72 4.09 2.97 15.89
C THR A 72 2.75 2.94 16.61
N ARG A 73 2.57 3.81 17.59
CA ARG A 73 1.33 3.99 18.32
C ARG A 73 0.81 5.41 18.10
N VAL A 74 -0.47 5.52 17.79
CA VAL A 74 -1.16 6.81 17.66
C VAL A 74 -1.29 7.43 19.06
N ALA A 75 -0.74 8.63 19.24
CA ALA A 75 -0.80 9.34 20.50
C ALA A 75 -2.17 10.03 20.71
N SER A 76 -2.72 10.63 19.64
CA SER A 76 -3.98 11.37 19.67
C SER A 76 -4.82 10.98 18.46
N PRO A 77 -5.83 10.12 18.62
CA PRO A 77 -6.73 9.72 17.53
C PRO A 77 -7.52 10.92 16.99
N VAL A 78 -7.51 11.10 15.65
CA VAL A 78 -8.20 12.18 14.94
C VAL A 78 -9.01 11.69 13.73
N SER A 79 -9.02 10.37 13.51
CA SER A 79 -9.72 9.70 12.40
C SER A 79 -10.30 8.36 12.84
N ARG A 80 -11.22 7.80 12.06
CA ARG A 80 -11.70 6.42 12.29
C ARG A 80 -10.60 5.39 12.16
N LEU A 81 -9.68 5.61 11.22
CA LEU A 81 -8.50 4.75 11.07
C LEU A 81 -7.66 4.72 12.36
N ASP A 82 -7.49 5.85 13.05
CA ASP A 82 -6.74 5.93 14.30
C ASP A 82 -7.38 5.10 15.42
N HIS A 83 -8.71 5.03 15.45
CA HIS A 83 -9.44 4.23 16.41
C HIS A 83 -9.40 2.73 16.07
N ILE A 84 -9.44 2.37 14.77
CA ILE A 84 -9.48 0.98 14.33
C ILE A 84 -8.09 0.34 14.38
N VAL A 85 -7.03 1.06 13.98
CA VAL A 85 -5.64 0.56 14.02
C VAL A 85 -4.74 1.60 14.70
N PRO A 86 -4.86 1.73 16.06
CA PRO A 86 -4.03 2.67 16.83
C PRO A 86 -2.56 2.23 16.92
N ILE A 87 -2.28 0.94 16.66
CA ILE A 87 -0.95 0.35 16.70
C ILE A 87 -0.69 -0.31 15.34
N TYR A 88 0.46 0.00 14.73
CA TYR A 88 0.84 -0.56 13.45
C TYR A 88 2.36 -0.61 13.27
N GLN A 89 2.83 -1.46 12.35
CA GLN A 89 4.25 -1.57 12.02
C GLN A 89 4.58 -1.06 10.63
N PHE A 90 3.58 -0.92 9.78
CA PHE A 90 3.74 -0.43 8.40
C PHE A 90 2.67 0.60 8.11
N SER A 91 3.07 1.67 7.40
CA SER A 91 2.12 2.68 6.92
C SER A 91 2.56 3.27 5.59
N GLU A 92 1.57 3.72 4.84
CA GLU A 92 1.72 4.42 3.56
C GLU A 92 0.67 5.52 3.51
N VAL A 93 1.09 6.75 3.28
CA VAL A 93 0.20 7.93 3.24
C VAL A 93 0.41 8.67 1.94
N HIS A 94 -0.69 9.03 1.29
CA HIS A 94 -0.71 9.91 0.12
C HIS A 94 -1.80 10.96 0.29
N GLU A 95 -1.57 12.15 -0.24
CA GLU A 95 -2.55 13.22 -0.21
C GLU A 95 -2.58 14.00 -1.53
N THR A 96 -3.73 14.59 -1.80
CA THR A 96 -3.91 15.53 -2.90
C THR A 96 -4.93 16.60 -2.51
N THR A 97 -4.80 17.78 -3.09
CA THR A 97 -5.81 18.84 -2.99
C THR A 97 -6.65 18.84 -4.26
N ILE A 98 -7.96 18.91 -4.09
CA ILE A 98 -8.97 18.82 -5.15
C ILE A 98 -9.87 20.06 -5.06
N GLU A 99 -10.13 20.67 -6.21
CA GLU A 99 -11.03 21.84 -6.33
C GLU A 99 -12.47 21.37 -6.49
N ALA A 100 -12.98 20.75 -5.45
CA ALA A 100 -14.35 20.27 -5.38
C ALA A 100 -14.84 20.17 -3.93
N SER A 101 -16.16 20.08 -3.74
CA SER A 101 -16.74 19.83 -2.43
C SER A 101 -16.46 18.41 -1.92
N PRO A 102 -16.45 18.19 -0.59
CA PRO A 102 -16.27 16.86 -0.02
C PRO A 102 -17.25 15.83 -0.58
N GLU A 103 -18.50 16.18 -0.80
CA GLU A 103 -19.55 15.28 -1.31
C GLU A 103 -19.23 14.77 -2.71
N ARG A 104 -18.73 15.65 -3.58
CA ARG A 104 -18.32 15.26 -4.94
C ARG A 104 -17.12 14.32 -4.92
N ILE A 105 -16.15 14.62 -4.07
CA ILE A 105 -14.94 13.78 -3.93
C ILE A 105 -15.33 12.43 -3.34
N TYR A 106 -16.18 12.40 -2.32
CA TYR A 106 -16.65 11.15 -1.70
C TYR A 106 -17.37 10.26 -2.73
N ARG A 107 -18.24 10.84 -3.55
CA ARG A 107 -18.84 10.14 -4.68
C ARG A 107 -17.80 9.58 -5.63
N GLY A 108 -16.77 10.37 -5.99
CA GLY A 108 -15.64 9.91 -6.82
C GLY A 108 -14.87 8.73 -6.22
N ILE A 109 -14.69 8.70 -4.89
CA ILE A 109 -14.07 7.55 -4.22
C ILE A 109 -14.88 6.27 -4.49
N CYS A 110 -16.21 6.36 -4.42
CA CYS A 110 -17.10 5.22 -4.58
C CYS A 110 -17.32 4.80 -6.05
N THR A 111 -17.20 5.73 -7.01
CA THR A 111 -17.60 5.49 -8.40
C THR A 111 -16.44 5.33 -9.38
N VAL A 112 -15.23 5.79 -9.05
CA VAL A 112 -14.06 5.64 -9.93
C VAL A 112 -13.82 4.17 -10.26
N THR A 113 -13.84 3.88 -11.57
CA THR A 113 -13.66 2.53 -12.09
C THR A 113 -12.18 2.14 -12.19
N VAL A 114 -11.92 0.85 -12.31
CA VAL A 114 -10.56 0.30 -12.49
C VAL A 114 -9.86 0.87 -13.72
N ASN A 115 -10.60 1.08 -14.83
CA ASN A 115 -10.04 1.61 -16.08
C ASN A 115 -9.59 3.07 -15.95
N GLU A 116 -10.17 3.84 -15.04
CA GLU A 116 -9.79 5.23 -14.77
C GLU A 116 -8.50 5.35 -13.94
N ILE A 117 -8.10 4.27 -13.23
CA ILE A 117 -6.90 4.24 -12.42
C ILE A 117 -5.71 3.79 -13.28
N ALA A 118 -4.91 4.75 -13.76
CA ALA A 118 -3.77 4.47 -14.62
C ALA A 118 -2.80 3.46 -13.96
N LEU A 119 -2.19 2.59 -14.76
CA LEU A 119 -1.23 1.57 -14.35
C LEU A 119 -1.75 0.50 -13.39
N LEU A 120 -2.97 0.58 -12.85
CA LEU A 120 -3.49 -0.39 -11.89
C LEU A 120 -3.41 -1.82 -12.44
N ARG A 121 -3.97 -2.07 -13.63
CA ARG A 121 -3.96 -3.41 -14.26
C ARG A 121 -2.55 -3.88 -14.61
N THR A 122 -1.68 -2.99 -15.07
CA THR A 122 -0.28 -3.33 -15.38
C THR A 122 0.50 -3.72 -14.13
N LEU A 123 0.41 -2.93 -13.06
CA LEU A 123 1.15 -3.18 -11.83
C LEU A 123 0.62 -4.43 -11.09
N THR A 124 -0.69 -4.65 -11.10
CA THR A 124 -1.28 -5.88 -10.54
C THR A 124 -0.92 -7.11 -11.37
N LEU A 125 -0.86 -7.00 -12.71
CA LEU A 125 -0.37 -8.08 -13.59
C LEU A 125 1.09 -8.43 -13.29
N ILE A 126 1.97 -7.45 -13.14
CA ILE A 126 3.37 -7.64 -12.75
C ILE A 126 3.44 -8.33 -11.37
N ARG A 127 2.65 -7.85 -10.39
CA ARG A 127 2.62 -8.40 -9.03
C ARG A 127 2.22 -9.88 -8.98
N ARG A 128 1.38 -10.33 -9.88
CA ARG A 128 0.97 -11.75 -10.02
C ARG A 128 1.79 -12.53 -11.06
N PHE A 129 2.91 -11.93 -11.54
CA PHE A 129 3.79 -12.56 -12.54
C PHE A 129 3.05 -13.00 -13.83
N GLY A 130 2.10 -12.17 -14.30
CA GLY A 130 1.31 -12.47 -15.49
C GLY A 130 0.29 -13.62 -15.34
N ARG A 131 0.17 -14.25 -14.17
CA ARG A 131 -0.71 -15.39 -13.97
C ARG A 131 -2.18 -14.97 -14.04
N PRO A 132 -3.04 -15.72 -14.71
CA PRO A 132 -4.48 -15.52 -14.65
C PRO A 132 -5.00 -15.81 -13.24
N GLY A 133 -6.13 -15.24 -12.88
CA GLY A 133 -6.75 -15.44 -11.57
C GLY A 133 -8.20 -14.95 -11.58
N PRO A 134 -8.98 -15.27 -10.55
CA PRO A 134 -10.33 -14.77 -10.39
C PRO A 134 -10.34 -13.26 -10.24
N ASP A 135 -11.49 -12.66 -10.49
CA ASP A 135 -11.70 -11.22 -10.25
C ASP A 135 -11.40 -10.88 -8.81
N SER A 136 -10.53 -9.88 -8.61
CA SER A 136 -10.07 -9.43 -7.31
C SER A 136 -9.32 -8.11 -7.44
N VAL A 137 -8.94 -7.49 -6.33
CA VAL A 137 -8.07 -6.30 -6.34
C VAL A 137 -6.73 -6.51 -7.06
N LEU A 138 -6.28 -7.77 -7.23
CA LEU A 138 -5.08 -8.10 -8.00
C LEU A 138 -5.37 -8.44 -9.46
N ASN A 139 -6.61 -8.77 -9.81
CA ASN A 139 -7.09 -9.00 -11.18
C ASN A 139 -8.43 -8.27 -11.36
N PRO A 140 -8.44 -6.93 -11.28
CA PRO A 140 -9.69 -6.20 -11.22
C PRO A 140 -10.36 -6.11 -12.59
N PRO A 141 -11.71 -6.35 -12.66
CA PRO A 141 -12.50 -6.06 -13.85
C PRO A 141 -12.50 -4.54 -14.12
N GLY A 142 -12.42 -4.16 -15.40
CA GLY A 142 -12.11 -2.78 -15.78
C GLY A 142 -13.23 -1.77 -15.55
N ASP A 143 -14.46 -2.20 -15.72
CA ASP A 143 -15.68 -1.39 -15.76
C ASP A 143 -16.35 -1.18 -14.38
N LYS A 144 -15.89 -1.93 -13.37
CA LYS A 144 -16.45 -1.83 -12.02
C LYS A 144 -15.77 -0.75 -11.19
N PRO A 145 -16.53 -0.09 -10.29
CA PRO A 145 -15.96 0.78 -9.26
C PRO A 145 -14.92 0.02 -8.43
N PHE A 146 -13.76 0.65 -8.18
CA PHE A 146 -12.69 -0.07 -7.49
C PHE A 146 -13.02 -0.39 -6.03
N CYS A 147 -13.85 0.44 -5.37
CA CYS A 147 -14.36 0.13 -4.02
C CYS A 147 -15.25 -1.13 -4.03
N GLU A 148 -16.11 -1.30 -5.04
CA GLU A 148 -16.92 -2.53 -5.18
C GLU A 148 -16.05 -3.76 -5.40
N VAL A 149 -15.03 -3.64 -6.28
CA VAL A 149 -14.06 -4.71 -6.49
C VAL A 149 -13.33 -5.07 -5.19
N ALA A 150 -12.95 -4.08 -4.39
CA ALA A 150 -12.30 -4.33 -3.10
C ALA A 150 -13.23 -5.11 -2.15
N LEU A 151 -14.47 -4.65 -1.98
CA LEU A 151 -15.46 -5.30 -1.10
C LEU A 151 -15.79 -6.73 -1.54
N SER A 152 -15.91 -6.98 -2.84
CA SER A 152 -16.11 -8.35 -3.37
C SER A 152 -14.86 -9.23 -3.29
N SER A 153 -13.70 -8.66 -2.98
CA SER A 153 -12.40 -9.34 -2.94
C SER A 153 -11.85 -9.56 -1.52
N GLY A 154 -12.71 -9.56 -0.51
CA GLY A 154 -12.31 -9.81 0.88
C GLY A 154 -11.85 -8.56 1.63
N PHE A 155 -12.21 -7.37 1.17
CA PHE A 155 -12.21 -6.18 1.99
C PHE A 155 -13.56 -6.05 2.71
N TYR A 156 -13.52 -5.46 3.89
CA TYR A 156 -14.68 -5.18 4.74
C TYR A 156 -14.82 -3.67 4.91
N LEU A 157 -16.04 -3.18 4.83
CA LEU A 157 -16.37 -1.80 5.16
C LEU A 157 -16.37 -1.66 6.69
N LEU A 158 -15.40 -0.94 7.22
CA LEU A 158 -15.21 -0.79 8.67
C LEU A 158 -15.79 0.53 9.21
N ALA A 159 -15.81 1.57 8.39
CA ALA A 159 -16.53 2.81 8.66
C ALA A 159 -16.93 3.48 7.34
N ASP A 160 -18.11 4.09 7.34
CA ASP A 160 -18.68 4.85 6.23
C ASP A 160 -19.33 6.12 6.80
N GLU A 161 -18.59 7.24 6.72
CA GLU A 161 -19.01 8.54 7.27
C GLU A 161 -18.97 9.61 6.18
N PRO A 162 -19.93 9.59 5.25
CA PRO A 162 -20.00 10.61 4.21
C PRO A 162 -20.24 12.01 4.80
N PRO A 163 -19.60 13.06 4.27
CA PRO A 163 -18.57 13.02 3.24
C PRO A 163 -17.14 13.04 3.82
N SER A 164 -16.95 12.61 5.08
CA SER A 164 -15.72 12.86 5.82
C SER A 164 -14.68 11.73 5.76
N GLU A 165 -15.10 10.47 5.93
CA GLU A 165 -14.16 9.35 5.95
C GLU A 165 -14.80 8.02 5.52
N LEU A 166 -14.08 7.26 4.67
CA LEU A 166 -14.37 5.88 4.30
C LEU A 166 -13.21 5.00 4.78
N VAL A 167 -13.50 3.89 5.47
CA VAL A 167 -12.47 2.97 5.98
C VAL A 167 -12.74 1.55 5.53
N LEU A 168 -11.75 0.95 4.88
CA LEU A 168 -11.78 -0.42 4.39
C LEU A 168 -10.68 -1.24 5.07
N GLY A 169 -10.98 -2.47 5.47
CA GLY A 169 -10.03 -3.39 6.08
C GLY A 169 -9.99 -4.74 5.38
N THR A 170 -8.85 -5.42 5.44
CA THR A 170 -8.67 -6.77 4.88
C THR A 170 -7.62 -7.57 5.65
N PHE A 171 -7.64 -8.88 5.50
CA PHE A 171 -6.59 -9.77 5.99
C PHE A 171 -5.53 -9.95 4.91
N VAL A 172 -4.33 -9.43 5.14
CA VAL A 172 -3.17 -9.68 4.24
C VAL A 172 -2.43 -10.97 4.59
N ALA A 173 -2.60 -11.44 5.83
CA ALA A 173 -2.25 -12.80 6.24
C ALA A 173 -3.28 -13.30 7.25
N ALA A 174 -3.61 -14.59 7.17
CA ALA A 174 -4.48 -15.27 8.14
C ALA A 174 -4.14 -16.78 8.17
N PRO A 175 -4.41 -17.49 9.27
CA PRO A 175 -4.32 -18.95 9.34
C PRO A 175 -5.17 -19.64 8.28
N LYS A 176 -4.76 -20.83 7.86
CA LYS A 176 -5.47 -21.60 6.80
C LYS A 176 -6.97 -21.77 7.11
N ALA A 177 -7.32 -22.09 8.35
CA ALA A 177 -8.72 -22.27 8.78
C ALA A 177 -9.55 -20.97 8.59
N ALA A 178 -9.02 -19.82 8.96
CA ALA A 178 -9.69 -18.54 8.80
C ALA A 178 -9.82 -18.13 7.33
N ARG A 179 -8.86 -18.50 6.48
CA ARG A 179 -8.92 -18.26 5.02
C ARG A 179 -9.90 -19.17 4.30
N ALA A 180 -10.08 -20.40 4.80
CA ALA A 180 -11.02 -21.36 4.22
C ALA A 180 -12.49 -20.95 4.42
N ASN A 181 -12.77 -20.28 5.56
CA ASN A 181 -14.10 -19.82 5.94
C ASN A 181 -14.04 -18.34 6.36
N PRO A 182 -13.84 -17.41 5.41
CA PRO A 182 -13.85 -16.00 5.75
C PRO A 182 -15.25 -15.59 6.21
N PRO A 183 -15.38 -14.82 7.28
CA PRO A 183 -16.67 -14.31 7.69
C PRO A 183 -17.26 -13.40 6.61
N PRO A 184 -18.56 -13.50 6.32
CA PRO A 184 -19.19 -12.71 5.26
C PRO A 184 -19.21 -11.21 5.58
N GLN A 185 -19.24 -10.89 6.86
CA GLN A 185 -19.19 -9.52 7.38
C GLN A 185 -18.34 -9.47 8.65
N ILE A 186 -17.61 -8.37 8.81
CA ILE A 186 -16.85 -8.10 10.04
C ILE A 186 -17.14 -6.65 10.43
N THR A 187 -17.50 -6.42 11.68
CA THR A 187 -17.60 -5.08 12.25
C THR A 187 -16.20 -4.53 12.59
N ALA A 188 -16.09 -3.21 12.68
CA ALA A 188 -14.84 -2.58 13.14
C ALA A 188 -14.41 -3.11 14.51
N ALA A 189 -15.35 -3.32 15.45
CA ALA A 189 -15.06 -3.86 16.78
C ALA A 189 -14.47 -5.28 16.71
N THR A 190 -15.04 -6.16 15.90
CA THR A 190 -14.51 -7.52 15.68
C THR A 190 -13.13 -7.48 15.04
N PHE A 191 -12.94 -6.57 14.06
CA PHE A 191 -11.66 -6.42 13.38
C PHE A 191 -10.56 -5.93 14.32
N MET A 192 -10.86 -4.98 15.20
CA MET A 192 -9.97 -4.47 16.26
C MET A 192 -9.59 -5.54 17.30
N ALA A 193 -10.46 -6.50 17.55
CA ALA A 193 -10.24 -7.58 18.53
C ALA A 193 -9.33 -8.70 18.03
N ILE A 194 -8.82 -8.62 16.78
CA ILE A 194 -7.96 -9.66 16.20
C ILE A 194 -6.53 -9.51 16.73
N HIS A 195 -6.22 -10.30 17.75
CA HIS A 195 -4.88 -10.38 18.35
C HIS A 195 -4.28 -11.80 18.31
N SER A 196 -5.05 -12.79 17.86
CA SER A 196 -4.58 -14.17 17.73
C SER A 196 -3.38 -14.26 16.79
N PRO A 197 -2.35 -15.09 17.09
CA PRO A 197 -1.20 -15.26 16.23
C PRO A 197 -1.57 -15.72 14.81
N GLY A 198 -0.75 -15.35 13.83
CA GLY A 198 -0.93 -15.76 12.45
C GLY A 198 -1.67 -14.77 11.56
N PHE A 199 -2.10 -13.63 12.10
CA PHE A 199 -2.80 -12.60 11.35
C PHE A 199 -1.90 -11.40 11.00
N ALA A 200 -2.13 -10.83 9.82
CA ALA A 200 -1.79 -9.44 9.52
C ALA A 200 -3.02 -8.77 8.91
N ILE A 201 -3.43 -7.68 9.52
CA ILE A 201 -4.57 -6.87 9.08
C ILE A 201 -4.04 -5.62 8.37
N ALA A 202 -4.64 -5.28 7.24
CA ALA A 202 -4.41 -4.02 6.56
C ALA A 202 -5.70 -3.21 6.58
N VAL A 203 -5.62 -1.96 7.01
CA VAL A 203 -6.74 -1.03 7.00
C VAL A 203 -6.32 0.21 6.24
N MET A 204 -7.18 0.67 5.36
CA MET A 204 -6.99 1.90 4.62
C MET A 204 -8.17 2.82 4.78
N ASN A 205 -7.92 4.13 4.77
CA ASN A 205 -8.96 5.12 4.70
C ASN A 205 -8.85 6.04 3.49
N PHE A 206 -9.94 6.75 3.23
CA PHE A 206 -9.99 7.99 2.48
C PHE A 206 -10.60 9.03 3.42
N ARG A 207 -9.83 10.05 3.76
CA ARG A 207 -10.25 11.12 4.65
C ARG A 207 -10.28 12.44 3.90
N LEU A 208 -11.40 13.16 4.04
CA LEU A 208 -11.61 14.44 3.42
C LEU A 208 -11.62 15.56 4.47
N ARG A 209 -10.94 16.65 4.14
CA ARG A 209 -10.92 17.84 4.98
C ARG A 209 -11.02 19.08 4.10
N SER A 210 -12.06 19.88 4.31
CA SER A 210 -12.21 21.17 3.62
C SER A 210 -11.04 22.11 3.94
N ILE A 211 -10.55 22.78 2.91
CA ILE A 211 -9.51 23.80 2.97
C ILE A 211 -10.05 25.07 2.32
N GLY A 212 -10.71 25.91 3.10
CA GLY A 212 -11.45 27.07 2.57
C GLY A 212 -12.75 26.66 1.89
N SER A 213 -13.32 27.55 1.05
CA SER A 213 -14.68 27.42 0.52
C SER A 213 -14.82 26.48 -0.69
N ALA A 214 -13.74 26.26 -1.46
CA ALA A 214 -13.82 25.57 -2.74
C ALA A 214 -12.83 24.39 -2.89
N ARG A 215 -12.01 24.13 -1.90
CA ARG A 215 -10.97 23.10 -1.97
C ARG A 215 -11.07 22.12 -0.82
N THR A 216 -10.81 20.86 -1.12
CA THR A 216 -10.79 19.79 -0.15
C THR A 216 -9.46 19.04 -0.26
N ARG A 217 -8.86 18.74 0.88
CA ARG A 217 -7.73 17.81 0.98
C ARG A 217 -8.29 16.39 1.09
N LEU A 218 -7.89 15.54 0.17
CA LEU A 218 -8.11 14.11 0.23
C LEU A 218 -6.82 13.43 0.64
N THR A 219 -6.86 12.71 1.75
CA THR A 219 -5.75 11.88 2.25
C THR A 219 -6.18 10.42 2.23
N THR A 220 -5.32 9.53 1.78
CA THR A 220 -5.45 8.09 1.96
C THR A 220 -4.27 7.58 2.77
N GLU A 221 -4.55 6.83 3.81
CA GLU A 221 -3.55 6.16 4.63
C GLU A 221 -3.86 4.67 4.67
N THR A 222 -2.82 3.84 4.53
CA THR A 222 -2.90 2.40 4.76
C THR A 222 -2.01 2.06 5.94
N ARG A 223 -2.54 1.34 6.92
CA ARG A 223 -1.79 0.80 8.05
C ARG A 223 -1.86 -0.71 8.05
N VAL A 224 -0.76 -1.34 8.46
CA VAL A 224 -0.72 -2.80 8.64
C VAL A 224 -0.21 -3.14 10.02
N PHE A 225 -0.98 -3.99 10.69
CA PHE A 225 -0.65 -4.57 11.98
C PHE A 225 -0.53 -6.08 11.86
N ALA A 226 0.64 -6.62 12.24
CA ALA A 226 0.91 -8.05 12.30
C ALA A 226 0.91 -8.51 13.76
N THR A 227 0.13 -9.53 14.07
CA THR A 227 -0.15 -9.97 15.44
C THR A 227 1.00 -10.72 16.12
N ASP A 228 1.98 -11.21 15.35
CA ASP A 228 3.16 -11.89 15.87
C ASP A 228 4.44 -11.55 15.09
N ALA A 229 5.59 -11.87 15.69
CA ALA A 229 6.90 -11.54 15.13
C ALA A 229 7.22 -12.30 13.83
N THR A 230 6.67 -13.49 13.63
CA THR A 230 6.92 -14.30 12.42
C THR A 230 6.18 -13.70 11.23
N ILE A 231 4.89 -13.39 11.41
CA ILE A 231 4.07 -12.72 10.39
C ILE A 231 4.63 -11.34 10.09
N ARG A 232 5.03 -10.58 11.12
CA ARG A 232 5.63 -9.25 10.96
C ARG A 232 6.90 -9.30 10.09
N ARG A 233 7.82 -10.24 10.33
CA ARG A 233 9.04 -10.41 9.53
C ARG A 233 8.74 -10.79 8.08
N ARG A 234 7.83 -11.74 7.86
CA ARG A 234 7.41 -12.14 6.52
C ARG A 234 6.75 -11.00 5.77
N PHE A 235 5.85 -10.28 6.43
CA PHE A 235 5.20 -9.13 5.84
C PHE A 235 6.18 -7.98 5.58
N ALA A 236 7.17 -7.75 6.44
CA ALA A 236 8.21 -6.75 6.24
C ALA A 236 8.99 -6.97 4.93
N ALA A 237 9.42 -8.20 4.66
CA ALA A 237 10.10 -8.54 3.41
C ALA A 237 9.19 -8.30 2.19
N TYR A 238 7.95 -8.78 2.26
CA TYR A 238 6.95 -8.56 1.23
C TYR A 238 6.64 -7.07 1.00
N TRP A 239 6.44 -6.29 2.08
CA TRP A 239 6.15 -4.87 2.02
C TRP A 239 7.22 -4.09 1.26
N ARG A 240 8.50 -4.36 1.51
CA ARG A 240 9.63 -3.68 0.83
C ARG A 240 9.65 -3.93 -0.66
N VAL A 241 9.23 -5.12 -1.08
CA VAL A 241 9.14 -5.47 -2.51
C VAL A 241 7.95 -4.78 -3.17
N ILE A 242 6.77 -4.77 -2.52
CA ILE A 242 5.55 -4.26 -3.17
C ILE A 242 5.37 -2.76 -3.01
N TYR A 243 6.02 -2.13 -2.03
CA TYR A 243 5.80 -0.74 -1.64
C TYR A 243 5.82 0.25 -2.83
N PRO A 244 6.81 0.23 -3.73
CA PRO A 244 6.83 1.19 -4.84
C PRO A 244 5.63 1.04 -5.78
N GLY A 245 5.23 -0.20 -6.08
CA GLY A 245 4.05 -0.47 -6.92
C GLY A 245 2.75 -0.07 -6.23
N SER A 246 2.62 -0.35 -4.92
CA SER A 246 1.48 0.09 -4.10
C SER A 246 1.36 1.61 -4.10
N SER A 247 2.47 2.29 -3.87
CA SER A 247 2.55 3.75 -3.83
C SER A 247 2.11 4.38 -5.16
N ILE A 248 2.56 3.85 -6.29
CA ILE A 248 2.14 4.31 -7.61
C ILE A 248 0.64 4.11 -7.80
N ILE A 249 0.10 2.95 -7.46
CA ILE A 249 -1.35 2.67 -7.56
C ILE A 249 -2.15 3.67 -6.74
N ARG A 250 -1.74 3.96 -5.49
CA ARG A 250 -2.41 4.94 -4.64
C ARG A 250 -2.41 6.34 -5.24
N MET A 251 -1.27 6.80 -5.74
CA MET A 251 -1.18 8.09 -6.42
C MET A 251 -2.08 8.15 -7.66
N MET A 252 -2.12 7.07 -8.46
CA MET A 252 -2.97 7.03 -9.66
C MET A 252 -4.47 7.00 -9.27
N TRP A 253 -4.83 6.32 -8.20
CA TRP A 253 -6.20 6.33 -7.69
C TRP A 253 -6.63 7.71 -7.21
N LEU A 254 -5.80 8.39 -6.40
CA LEU A 254 -6.08 9.78 -6.00
C LEU A 254 -6.21 10.71 -7.21
N ARG A 255 -5.39 10.53 -8.25
CA ARG A 255 -5.51 11.30 -9.49
C ARG A 255 -6.80 11.01 -10.26
N ALA A 256 -7.26 9.77 -10.27
CA ALA A 256 -8.53 9.39 -10.90
C ALA A 256 -9.71 10.03 -10.15
N ILE A 257 -9.72 9.95 -8.81
CA ILE A 257 -10.72 10.61 -7.97
C ILE A 257 -10.73 12.13 -8.22
N LYS A 258 -9.53 12.75 -8.26
CA LYS A 258 -9.39 14.18 -8.54
C LYS A 258 -10.02 14.54 -9.88
N ARG A 259 -9.68 13.84 -10.96
CA ARG A 259 -10.26 14.08 -12.28
C ARG A 259 -11.78 13.94 -12.27
N SER A 260 -12.29 12.86 -11.68
CA SER A 260 -13.75 12.62 -11.58
C SER A 260 -14.48 13.74 -10.82
N ALA A 261 -13.88 14.22 -9.71
CA ALA A 261 -14.50 15.25 -8.88
C ALA A 261 -14.40 16.67 -9.46
N GLU A 262 -13.39 16.97 -10.27
CA GLU A 262 -13.18 18.29 -10.88
C GLU A 262 -13.88 18.46 -12.24
N LEU A 263 -14.36 17.37 -12.88
CA LEU A 263 -15.15 17.46 -14.09
C LEU A 263 -16.45 18.24 -13.81
N PRO A 264 -16.91 19.12 -14.74
CA PRO A 264 -18.21 19.78 -14.60
C PRO A 264 -19.31 18.72 -14.38
N ALA A 265 -20.28 19.01 -13.51
CA ALA A 265 -21.47 18.17 -13.45
C ALA A 265 -22.11 18.19 -14.84
N VAL A 266 -22.26 17.00 -15.46
CA VAL A 266 -23.11 16.90 -16.65
C VAL A 266 -24.46 17.36 -16.19
N ALA A 267 -24.95 18.48 -16.76
CA ALA A 267 -26.33 18.96 -16.52
C ALA A 267 -27.26 17.87 -17.07
N ASP A 268 -27.98 17.21 -16.17
CA ASP A 268 -29.07 16.30 -16.51
C ASP A 268 -30.23 17.06 -17.14
#